data_0ef31b127e93374490b2ea29f6d01d94
#
_entry.id   0ef31b127e93374490b2ea29f6d01d94
#
_cell.length_a   1.000
_cell.length_b   1.000
_cell.length_c   1.000
_cell.angle_alpha   90.00
_cell.angle_beta   90.00
_cell.angle_gamma   90.00
#
_symmetry.space_group_name_H-M   'P 1'
#
loop_
_entity.id
_entity.type
_entity.pdbx_description
1 polymer ?
#
loop_
_entity_poly.entity_id
_entity_poly.type
_entity_poly.pdbx_seq_one_letter_code
_entity_poly.pdbx_strand_id
1 'polypeptide(L)'
;MATASSRAIRFTWPDDDLSRAPYRVYTDADLYALEQERIFRGPTWNFLALDCEIPNPGDYKTTYVGDAPVVVARAEDGSINAMVNRCAHKGALVCYKPRGHVREFTCVYHNWTYDLAGNLTGVAFKRGVGGKGGLAADFQQEQHGLEKLRVEIYRGLIFGTFSNETPPFVAYIGEELASNIDRVFPKPLKVLGYHSQILPNNWKLYAENNKDSYHASLLHVFHNTFGVVRPNMGGGVKISDSGWHHLSYTQRASLGDDEIGREKVRSLKEQYKLKDPRMMEHKLELGDNITNAIQTVFPSLVVQQILNALAVRQIQPKGVDRTELVWTVLGFEDDDDEMKELRLKVNNLVGPSGLISMEDGCVGGFVQRAAKADPNATTIMPMGGRNVEASQGSRVTEAAVRGFWKGWRECMGF
;
A
#
# COMPACT_ATOMS: atom_id res chain seq x y z
N MET A 1 6.31 -20.51 -26.74
CA MET A 1 5.24 -19.67 -26.16
C MET A 1 3.97 -20.50 -26.13
N ALA A 2 3.64 -21.08 -24.99
CA ALA A 2 2.35 -21.75 -24.81
C ALA A 2 1.36 -20.66 -24.46
N THR A 3 0.42 -20.40 -25.37
CA THR A 3 -0.76 -19.57 -25.11
C THR A 3 -1.54 -20.20 -23.96
N ALA A 4 -1.45 -19.60 -22.78
CA ALA A 4 -2.35 -19.93 -21.70
C ALA A 4 -3.77 -19.75 -22.24
N SER A 5 -4.50 -20.84 -22.35
CA SER A 5 -5.93 -20.83 -22.63
C SER A 5 -6.57 -19.92 -21.58
N SER A 6 -7.00 -18.73 -21.99
CA SER A 6 -7.76 -17.83 -21.16
C SER A 6 -9.06 -18.55 -20.81
N ARG A 7 -9.10 -19.23 -19.66
CA ARG A 7 -10.36 -19.64 -19.07
C ARG A 7 -11.15 -18.35 -18.92
N ALA A 8 -12.16 -18.15 -19.74
CA ALA A 8 -13.06 -17.01 -19.60
C ALA A 8 -13.67 -17.09 -18.20
N ILE A 9 -13.21 -16.24 -17.30
CA ILE A 9 -13.78 -16.16 -15.95
C ILE A 9 -15.21 -15.66 -16.14
N ARG A 10 -16.19 -16.53 -15.86
CA ARG A 10 -17.59 -16.13 -15.84
C ARG A 10 -17.86 -15.33 -14.57
N PHE A 11 -17.63 -14.03 -14.68
CA PHE A 11 -17.88 -13.07 -13.62
C PHE A 11 -18.70 -11.92 -14.20
N THR A 12 -19.76 -11.55 -13.53
CA THR A 12 -20.62 -10.42 -13.92
C THR A 12 -20.77 -9.53 -12.71
N TRP A 13 -20.52 -8.26 -12.90
CA TRP A 13 -20.84 -7.26 -11.90
C TRP A 13 -22.36 -7.12 -11.80
N PRO A 14 -22.96 -7.06 -10.59
CA PRO A 14 -24.41 -7.18 -10.43
C PRO A 14 -25.21 -6.02 -11.00
N ASP A 15 -24.64 -4.81 -11.03
CA ASP A 15 -25.29 -3.59 -11.50
C ASP A 15 -24.29 -2.70 -12.25
N ASP A 16 -24.77 -1.76 -13.07
CA ASP A 16 -23.94 -0.77 -13.75
C ASP A 16 -23.37 0.27 -12.77
N ASP A 17 -24.01 0.47 -11.63
CA ASP A 17 -23.50 1.36 -10.60
C ASP A 17 -22.44 0.70 -9.72
N LEU A 18 -21.68 1.52 -8.99
CA LEU A 18 -20.59 1.10 -8.12
C LEU A 18 -21.03 0.89 -6.65
N SER A 19 -22.33 0.99 -6.37
CA SER A 19 -22.85 0.89 -5.00
C SER A 19 -22.92 -0.54 -4.47
N ARG A 20 -22.55 -1.53 -5.28
CA ARG A 20 -22.53 -2.94 -4.90
C ARG A 20 -21.27 -3.63 -5.39
N ALA A 21 -20.67 -4.48 -4.55
CA ALA A 21 -19.61 -5.40 -4.96
C ALA A 21 -19.99 -6.83 -4.56
N PRO A 22 -19.89 -7.82 -5.48
CA PRO A 22 -20.23 -9.19 -5.15
C PRO A 22 -19.18 -9.79 -4.21
N TYR A 23 -19.58 -10.56 -3.20
CA TYR A 23 -18.65 -11.17 -2.24
C TYR A 23 -17.66 -12.12 -2.89
N ARG A 24 -17.98 -12.60 -4.08
CA ARG A 24 -17.08 -13.41 -4.90
C ARG A 24 -15.72 -12.72 -5.15
N VAL A 25 -15.66 -11.39 -5.23
CA VAL A 25 -14.40 -10.65 -5.41
C VAL A 25 -13.39 -10.90 -4.30
N TYR A 26 -13.84 -11.27 -3.08
CA TYR A 26 -12.97 -11.56 -1.95
C TYR A 26 -12.60 -13.04 -1.80
N THR A 27 -13.26 -13.94 -2.54
CA THR A 27 -13.20 -15.38 -2.26
C THR A 27 -12.76 -16.22 -3.46
N ASP A 28 -12.76 -15.66 -4.68
CA ASP A 28 -12.48 -16.38 -5.90
C ASP A 28 -10.98 -16.39 -6.23
N ALA A 29 -10.39 -17.58 -6.35
CA ALA A 29 -8.98 -17.74 -6.64
C ALA A 29 -8.60 -17.37 -8.08
N ASP A 30 -9.53 -17.56 -9.04
CA ASP A 30 -9.27 -17.20 -10.43
C ASP A 30 -9.28 -15.68 -10.60
N LEU A 31 -10.19 -14.96 -9.91
CA LEU A 31 -10.16 -13.49 -9.85
C LEU A 31 -8.86 -12.99 -9.21
N TYR A 32 -8.42 -13.61 -8.10
CA TYR A 32 -7.16 -13.27 -7.46
C TYR A 32 -5.96 -13.44 -8.40
N ALA A 33 -5.91 -14.55 -9.15
CA ALA A 33 -4.85 -14.77 -10.13
C ALA A 33 -4.87 -13.72 -11.25
N LEU A 34 -6.06 -13.33 -11.72
CA LEU A 34 -6.21 -12.29 -12.73
C LEU A 34 -5.80 -10.90 -12.20
N GLU A 35 -6.04 -10.60 -10.93
CA GLU A 35 -5.54 -9.37 -10.27
C GLU A 35 -4.01 -9.29 -10.29
N GLN A 36 -3.31 -10.42 -10.08
CA GLN A 36 -1.84 -10.45 -10.15
C GLN A 36 -1.35 -10.04 -11.55
N GLU A 37 -2.06 -10.45 -12.60
CA GLU A 37 -1.73 -10.13 -13.99
C GLU A 37 -2.15 -8.71 -14.36
N ARG A 38 -3.41 -8.32 -14.11
CA ARG A 38 -4.00 -7.11 -14.67
C ARG A 38 -3.84 -5.87 -13.79
N ILE A 39 -3.70 -6.04 -12.48
CA ILE A 39 -3.52 -4.93 -11.53
C ILE A 39 -2.04 -4.81 -11.18
N PHE A 40 -1.46 -5.81 -10.49
CA PHE A 40 -0.11 -5.68 -9.95
C PHE A 40 0.97 -5.69 -11.03
N ARG A 41 0.77 -6.44 -12.13
CA ARG A 41 1.66 -6.43 -13.30
C ARG A 41 1.13 -5.54 -14.44
N GLY A 42 -0.06 -4.97 -14.28
CA GLY A 42 -0.70 -4.05 -15.22
C GLY A 42 -0.15 -2.63 -15.13
N PRO A 43 -0.87 -1.64 -15.75
CA PRO A 43 -0.44 -0.26 -15.82
C PRO A 43 -0.69 0.50 -14.50
N THR A 44 -0.16 -0.02 -13.40
CA THR A 44 -0.26 0.58 -12.06
C THR A 44 1.12 0.82 -11.46
N TRP A 45 1.23 1.86 -10.63
CA TRP A 45 2.40 2.08 -9.80
C TRP A 45 2.28 1.33 -8.48
N ASN A 46 3.30 0.56 -8.15
CA ASN A 46 3.40 -0.18 -6.90
C ASN A 46 4.51 0.43 -6.03
N PHE A 47 4.21 0.72 -4.77
CA PHE A 47 5.22 1.16 -3.82
C PHE A 47 6.20 0.03 -3.51
N LEU A 48 7.50 0.34 -3.54
CA LEU A 48 8.56 -0.63 -3.35
C LEU A 48 9.37 -0.39 -2.08
N ALA A 49 9.86 0.84 -1.91
CA ALA A 49 10.77 1.21 -0.84
C ALA A 49 10.76 2.73 -0.63
N LEU A 50 11.47 3.17 0.41
CA LEU A 50 11.87 4.55 0.58
C LEU A 50 13.33 4.74 0.15
N ASP A 51 13.64 5.88 -0.42
CA ASP A 51 15.00 6.26 -0.81
C ASP A 51 15.99 6.18 0.36
N CYS A 52 15.54 6.60 1.54
CA CYS A 52 16.31 6.53 2.79
C CYS A 52 16.55 5.10 3.33
N GLU A 53 15.91 4.07 2.76
CA GLU A 53 16.17 2.67 3.13
C GLU A 53 17.37 2.07 2.36
N ILE A 54 17.75 2.69 1.25
CA ILE A 54 18.87 2.28 0.38
C ILE A 54 19.73 3.50 0.03
N PRO A 55 20.32 4.21 1.03
CA PRO A 55 20.96 5.51 0.81
C PRO A 55 22.28 5.43 0.02
N ASN A 56 22.99 4.30 0.04
CA ASN A 56 24.32 4.18 -0.55
C ASN A 56 24.32 3.25 -1.74
N PRO A 57 25.22 3.47 -2.74
CA PRO A 57 25.49 2.47 -3.77
C PRO A 57 25.77 1.09 -3.15
N GLY A 58 25.17 0.04 -3.70
CA GLY A 58 25.23 -1.30 -3.14
C GLY A 58 24.12 -1.67 -2.18
N ASP A 59 23.40 -0.68 -1.61
CA ASP A 59 22.29 -0.97 -0.71
C ASP A 59 21.09 -1.55 -1.50
N TYR A 60 20.43 -2.51 -0.88
CA TYR A 60 19.23 -3.11 -1.45
C TYR A 60 18.16 -3.41 -0.39
N LYS A 61 16.91 -3.49 -0.86
CA LYS A 61 15.75 -3.94 -0.10
C LYS A 61 14.95 -4.93 -0.93
N THR A 62 14.44 -6.01 -0.30
CA THR A 62 13.45 -6.90 -0.92
C THR A 62 12.05 -6.52 -0.52
N THR A 63 11.11 -6.67 -1.45
CA THR A 63 9.69 -6.36 -1.28
C THR A 63 8.84 -7.24 -2.20
N TYR A 64 7.56 -6.90 -2.35
CA TYR A 64 6.64 -7.60 -3.24
C TYR A 64 5.80 -6.61 -4.05
N VAL A 65 5.47 -7.01 -5.28
CA VAL A 65 4.43 -6.41 -6.12
C VAL A 65 3.40 -7.51 -6.40
N GLY A 66 2.24 -7.42 -5.77
CA GLY A 66 1.35 -8.58 -5.71
C GLY A 66 2.08 -9.79 -5.12
N ASP A 67 2.05 -10.92 -5.81
CA ASP A 67 2.77 -12.15 -5.44
C ASP A 67 4.24 -12.17 -5.95
N ALA A 68 4.63 -11.21 -6.80
CA ALA A 68 5.98 -11.18 -7.38
C ALA A 68 7.00 -10.67 -6.36
N PRO A 69 8.02 -11.46 -5.97
CA PRO A 69 9.12 -10.97 -5.16
C PRO A 69 9.96 -9.99 -5.98
N VAL A 70 10.30 -8.85 -5.40
CA VAL A 70 11.09 -7.78 -6.05
C VAL A 70 12.28 -7.42 -5.17
N VAL A 71 13.41 -7.11 -5.79
CA VAL A 71 14.55 -6.45 -5.16
C VAL A 71 14.73 -5.07 -5.75
N VAL A 72 14.93 -4.08 -4.88
CA VAL A 72 15.26 -2.70 -5.21
C VAL A 72 16.68 -2.43 -4.78
N ALA A 73 17.52 -1.91 -5.64
CA ALA A 73 18.92 -1.66 -5.35
C ALA A 73 19.36 -0.30 -5.87
N ARG A 74 20.30 0.35 -5.16
CA ARG A 74 21.01 1.51 -5.65
C ARG A 74 22.30 1.07 -6.32
N ALA A 75 22.43 1.37 -7.61
CA ALA A 75 23.63 1.08 -8.38
C ALA A 75 24.79 2.05 -8.05
N GLU A 76 26.00 1.74 -8.56
CA GLU A 76 27.21 2.53 -8.31
C GLU A 76 27.11 3.98 -8.84
N ASP A 77 26.34 4.19 -9.90
CA ASP A 77 26.05 5.52 -10.46
C ASP A 77 24.97 6.31 -9.72
N GLY A 78 24.43 5.74 -8.62
CA GLY A 78 23.35 6.30 -7.82
C GLY A 78 21.95 6.01 -8.34
N SER A 79 21.80 5.42 -9.52
CA SER A 79 20.49 5.06 -10.08
C SER A 79 19.82 3.97 -9.24
N ILE A 80 18.48 4.03 -9.16
CA ILE A 80 17.68 3.00 -8.47
C ILE A 80 17.09 2.07 -9.51
N ASN A 81 17.34 0.78 -9.30
CA ASN A 81 16.84 -0.30 -10.13
C ASN A 81 15.90 -1.19 -9.31
N ALA A 82 14.81 -1.64 -9.93
CA ALA A 82 13.92 -2.65 -9.37
C ALA A 82 13.76 -3.81 -10.33
N MET A 83 13.83 -5.01 -9.81
CA MET A 83 13.76 -6.23 -10.62
C MET A 83 13.11 -7.37 -9.86
N VAL A 84 12.52 -8.30 -10.59
CA VAL A 84 11.96 -9.52 -10.00
C VAL A 84 13.10 -10.32 -9.35
N ASN A 85 12.95 -10.60 -8.07
CA ASN A 85 13.91 -11.33 -7.26
C ASN A 85 13.84 -12.85 -7.56
N ARG A 86 14.10 -13.21 -8.81
CA ARG A 86 13.99 -14.59 -9.30
C ARG A 86 15.08 -14.86 -10.33
N CYS A 87 16.02 -15.75 -10.00
CA CYS A 87 17.10 -16.18 -10.89
C CYS A 87 16.56 -16.72 -12.24
N ALA A 88 17.08 -16.21 -13.35
CA ALA A 88 16.67 -16.62 -14.69
C ALA A 88 16.94 -18.10 -14.98
N HIS A 89 17.85 -18.75 -14.24
CA HIS A 89 18.20 -20.17 -14.47
C HIS A 89 17.07 -21.12 -14.04
N LYS A 90 16.75 -21.17 -12.74
CA LYS A 90 15.76 -22.11 -12.16
C LYS A 90 14.84 -21.46 -11.14
N GLY A 91 14.70 -20.14 -11.15
CA GLY A 91 13.69 -19.42 -10.40
C GLY A 91 13.96 -19.28 -8.88
N ALA A 92 15.16 -19.63 -8.39
CA ALA A 92 15.47 -19.38 -6.98
C ALA A 92 15.52 -17.88 -6.68
N LEU A 93 15.18 -17.48 -5.45
CA LEU A 93 15.40 -16.11 -5.01
C LEU A 93 16.90 -15.77 -5.09
N VAL A 94 17.22 -14.60 -5.66
CA VAL A 94 18.60 -14.11 -5.75
C VAL A 94 19.00 -13.45 -4.43
N CYS A 95 18.07 -12.74 -3.81
CA CYS A 95 18.19 -12.15 -2.47
C CYS A 95 17.19 -12.78 -1.51
N TYR A 96 17.67 -13.34 -0.42
CA TYR A 96 16.83 -13.96 0.64
C TYR A 96 16.80 -13.14 1.93
N LYS A 97 17.62 -12.10 2.05
CA LYS A 97 17.59 -11.17 3.17
C LYS A 97 16.68 -9.99 2.84
N PRO A 98 15.99 -9.41 3.82
CA PRO A 98 15.07 -8.30 3.59
C PRO A 98 15.77 -7.01 3.14
N ARG A 99 17.03 -6.83 3.52
CA ARG A 99 17.89 -5.69 3.15
C ARG A 99 19.36 -6.05 3.33
N GLY A 100 20.25 -5.28 2.74
CA GLY A 100 21.69 -5.45 2.88
C GLY A 100 22.46 -4.55 1.94
N HIS A 101 23.75 -4.81 1.87
CA HIS A 101 24.70 -4.13 1.00
C HIS A 101 25.50 -5.17 0.24
N VAL A 102 25.54 -5.08 -1.09
CA VAL A 102 26.27 -6.00 -1.97
C VAL A 102 26.81 -5.26 -3.19
N ARG A 103 27.84 -5.78 -3.80
CA ARG A 103 28.33 -5.29 -5.11
C ARG A 103 27.61 -5.95 -6.29
N GLU A 104 27.13 -7.16 -6.08
CA GLU A 104 26.43 -7.98 -7.07
C GLU A 104 25.54 -9.01 -6.37
N PHE A 105 24.55 -9.53 -7.05
CA PHE A 105 23.66 -10.57 -6.56
C PHE A 105 24.12 -11.93 -7.08
N THR A 106 24.53 -12.83 -6.19
CA THR A 106 24.91 -14.21 -6.56
C THR A 106 23.84 -15.19 -6.09
N CYS A 107 23.22 -15.88 -7.05
CA CYS A 107 22.22 -16.92 -6.77
C CYS A 107 22.88 -18.09 -6.01
N VAL A 108 22.31 -18.42 -4.85
CA VAL A 108 22.84 -19.48 -3.97
C VAL A 108 22.81 -20.89 -4.59
N TYR A 109 21.93 -21.08 -5.62
CA TYR A 109 21.75 -22.43 -6.19
C TYR A 109 22.87 -22.83 -7.16
N HIS A 110 23.16 -21.97 -8.15
CA HIS A 110 24.19 -22.32 -9.20
C HIS A 110 25.15 -21.15 -9.44
N ASN A 111 25.26 -20.20 -8.56
CA ASN A 111 26.15 -19.05 -8.59
C ASN A 111 26.05 -18.22 -9.89
N TRP A 112 24.85 -18.12 -10.46
CA TRP A 112 24.59 -17.11 -11.48
C TRP A 112 24.63 -15.74 -10.80
N THR A 113 25.40 -14.83 -11.39
CA THR A 113 25.70 -13.54 -10.79
C THR A 113 25.10 -12.43 -11.62
N TYR A 114 24.47 -11.46 -10.95
CA TYR A 114 23.80 -10.32 -11.56
C TYR A 114 24.34 -9.03 -10.97
N ASP A 115 24.54 -8.01 -11.80
CA ASP A 115 24.82 -6.66 -11.30
C ASP A 115 23.60 -6.04 -10.60
N LEU A 116 23.78 -4.82 -10.03
CA LEU A 116 22.71 -4.11 -9.33
C LEU A 116 21.62 -3.56 -10.26
N ALA A 117 21.82 -3.63 -11.56
CA ALA A 117 20.82 -3.34 -12.58
C ALA A 117 20.11 -4.62 -13.10
N GLY A 118 20.45 -5.79 -12.53
CA GLY A 118 19.83 -7.07 -12.87
C GLY A 118 20.38 -7.73 -14.14
N ASN A 119 21.47 -7.25 -14.73
CA ASN A 119 22.07 -7.91 -15.87
C ASN A 119 22.86 -9.13 -15.42
N LEU A 120 22.79 -10.24 -16.17
CA LEU A 120 23.58 -11.43 -15.87
C LEU A 120 25.06 -11.17 -16.23
N THR A 121 25.91 -11.15 -15.22
CA THR A 121 27.36 -10.85 -15.36
C THR A 121 28.25 -12.11 -15.30
N GLY A 122 27.78 -13.16 -14.60
CA GLY A 122 28.58 -14.39 -14.41
C GLY A 122 27.75 -15.66 -14.37
N VAL A 123 28.34 -16.73 -14.90
CA VAL A 123 27.79 -18.10 -14.84
C VAL A 123 28.93 -19.04 -14.43
N ALA A 124 28.75 -19.75 -13.31
CA ALA A 124 29.72 -20.69 -12.84
C ALA A 124 29.87 -21.83 -13.87
N PHE A 125 31.09 -22.28 -14.07
CA PHE A 125 31.45 -23.33 -15.03
C PHE A 125 30.99 -23.07 -16.48
N LYS A 126 30.90 -21.81 -16.90
CA LYS A 126 30.50 -21.38 -18.25
C LYS A 126 31.26 -22.15 -19.36
N ARG A 127 32.55 -22.44 -19.14
CA ARG A 127 33.43 -23.14 -20.09
C ARG A 127 33.55 -24.65 -19.79
N GLY A 128 32.74 -25.19 -18.88
CA GLY A 128 32.86 -26.56 -18.39
C GLY A 128 34.07 -26.78 -17.46
N VAL A 129 34.35 -28.03 -17.16
CA VAL A 129 35.49 -28.46 -16.33
C VAL A 129 36.32 -29.43 -17.14
N GLY A 130 37.62 -29.16 -17.27
CA GLY A 130 38.50 -29.97 -18.08
C GLY A 130 38.12 -30.05 -19.57
N GLY A 131 37.51 -28.99 -20.11
CA GLY A 131 37.03 -28.92 -21.49
C GLY A 131 35.75 -29.72 -21.78
N LYS A 132 35.06 -30.20 -20.75
CA LYS A 132 33.84 -30.99 -20.88
C LYS A 132 32.66 -30.26 -20.22
N GLY A 133 31.48 -30.31 -20.85
CA GLY A 133 30.29 -29.58 -20.39
C GLY A 133 30.40 -28.08 -20.68
N GLY A 134 29.79 -27.26 -19.85
CA GLY A 134 29.70 -25.82 -20.04
C GLY A 134 28.39 -25.40 -20.72
N LEU A 135 28.26 -24.11 -21.01
CA LEU A 135 27.11 -23.55 -21.72
C LEU A 135 27.18 -23.91 -23.23
N ALA A 136 26.02 -23.99 -23.85
CA ALA A 136 25.92 -24.12 -25.32
C ALA A 136 26.59 -22.92 -26.01
N ALA A 137 27.15 -23.12 -27.20
CA ALA A 137 27.89 -22.08 -27.93
C ALA A 137 27.02 -20.87 -28.34
N ASP A 138 25.72 -21.06 -28.47
CA ASP A 138 24.72 -20.06 -28.82
C ASP A 138 24.09 -19.37 -27.59
N PHE A 139 24.50 -19.66 -26.36
CA PHE A 139 24.02 -19.06 -25.16
C PHE A 139 24.41 -17.57 -25.11
N GLN A 140 23.41 -16.69 -25.13
CA GLN A 140 23.56 -15.22 -25.05
C GLN A 140 23.26 -14.76 -23.65
N GLN A 141 24.29 -14.46 -22.88
CA GLN A 141 24.20 -14.08 -21.45
C GLN A 141 23.34 -12.83 -21.25
N GLU A 142 23.37 -11.89 -22.18
CA GLU A 142 22.66 -10.61 -22.16
C GLU A 142 21.13 -10.78 -22.19
N GLN A 143 20.65 -11.92 -22.66
CA GLN A 143 19.20 -12.23 -22.72
C GLN A 143 18.67 -12.85 -21.43
N HIS A 144 19.52 -13.12 -20.44
CA HIS A 144 19.17 -13.83 -19.22
C HIS A 144 19.34 -13.01 -17.95
N GLY A 145 19.14 -11.69 -18.05
CA GLY A 145 19.01 -10.80 -16.88
C GLY A 145 17.75 -11.08 -16.07
N LEU A 146 17.66 -10.44 -14.91
CA LEU A 146 16.43 -10.41 -14.12
C LEU A 146 15.38 -9.56 -14.83
N GLU A 147 14.11 -9.90 -14.70
CA GLU A 147 12.98 -9.09 -15.20
C GLU A 147 12.95 -7.74 -14.49
N LYS A 148 12.98 -6.65 -15.23
CA LYS A 148 13.10 -5.29 -14.69
C LYS A 148 11.75 -4.61 -14.62
N LEU A 149 11.57 -3.76 -13.59
CA LEU A 149 10.47 -2.82 -13.48
C LEU A 149 10.96 -1.42 -13.90
N ARG A 150 10.09 -0.63 -14.49
CA ARG A 150 10.31 0.81 -14.63
C ARG A 150 10.14 1.45 -13.25
N VAL A 151 11.04 2.36 -12.87
CA VAL A 151 11.08 2.99 -11.55
C VAL A 151 10.82 4.48 -11.68
N GLU A 152 10.08 5.03 -10.72
CA GLU A 152 9.92 6.46 -10.52
C GLU A 152 10.00 6.78 -9.02
N ILE A 153 10.56 7.94 -8.68
CA ILE A 153 10.75 8.38 -7.30
C ILE A 153 9.98 9.67 -7.09
N TYR A 154 9.17 9.72 -6.05
CA TYR A 154 8.43 10.92 -5.66
C TYR A 154 8.53 11.14 -4.15
N ARG A 155 9.11 12.29 -3.74
CA ARG A 155 9.32 12.64 -2.30
C ARG A 155 9.95 11.53 -1.47
N GLY A 156 10.92 10.83 -2.04
CA GLY A 156 11.60 9.72 -1.37
C GLY A 156 10.84 8.39 -1.38
N LEU A 157 9.65 8.35 -1.96
CA LEU A 157 8.89 7.12 -2.22
C LEU A 157 9.34 6.53 -3.56
N ILE A 158 9.77 5.27 -3.57
CA ILE A 158 10.20 4.56 -4.77
C ILE A 158 9.04 3.68 -5.24
N PHE A 159 8.65 3.88 -6.49
CA PHE A 159 7.59 3.12 -7.16
C PHE A 159 8.14 2.29 -8.31
N GLY A 160 7.51 1.15 -8.58
CA GLY A 160 7.80 0.30 -9.72
C GLY A 160 6.56 -0.13 -10.47
N THR A 161 6.69 -0.28 -11.77
CA THR A 161 5.65 -0.81 -12.65
C THR A 161 6.23 -1.78 -13.66
N PHE A 162 5.48 -2.81 -14.01
CA PHE A 162 5.82 -3.74 -15.09
C PHE A 162 5.41 -3.23 -16.47
N SER A 163 4.52 -2.23 -16.51
CA SER A 163 3.95 -1.70 -17.75
C SER A 163 4.63 -0.42 -18.20
N ASN A 164 4.90 -0.33 -19.50
CA ASN A 164 5.37 0.91 -20.12
C ASN A 164 4.22 1.92 -20.37
N GLU A 165 2.97 1.49 -20.25
CA GLU A 165 1.78 2.32 -20.45
C GLU A 165 1.38 3.10 -19.21
N THR A 166 1.96 2.79 -18.02
CA THR A 166 1.67 3.52 -16.79
C THR A 166 2.11 4.98 -16.95
N PRO A 167 1.23 5.97 -16.75
CA PRO A 167 1.60 7.39 -16.88
C PRO A 167 2.60 7.79 -15.79
N PRO A 168 3.29 8.94 -15.91
CA PRO A 168 4.13 9.49 -14.85
C PRO A 168 3.35 9.57 -13.53
N PHE A 169 4.04 9.40 -12.40
CA PHE A 169 3.40 9.20 -11.09
C PHE A 169 2.41 10.32 -10.72
N VAL A 170 2.78 11.59 -10.92
CA VAL A 170 1.89 12.72 -10.60
C VAL A 170 0.64 12.71 -11.49
N ALA A 171 0.78 12.39 -12.78
CA ALA A 171 -0.37 12.24 -13.67
C ALA A 171 -1.25 11.04 -13.31
N TYR A 172 -0.65 9.99 -12.74
CA TYR A 172 -1.36 8.80 -12.28
C TYR A 172 -2.25 9.08 -11.06
N ILE A 173 -1.74 9.82 -10.06
CA ILE A 173 -2.49 10.09 -8.83
C ILE A 173 -3.28 11.40 -8.86
N GLY A 174 -2.93 12.35 -9.73
CA GLY A 174 -3.47 13.71 -9.81
C GLY A 174 -2.74 14.71 -8.92
N GLU A 175 -2.64 15.95 -9.39
CA GLU A 175 -1.92 17.05 -8.73
C GLU A 175 -2.41 17.32 -7.28
N GLU A 176 -3.73 17.24 -7.06
CA GLU A 176 -4.30 17.49 -5.74
C GLU A 176 -3.82 16.45 -4.70
N LEU A 177 -3.73 15.19 -5.09
CA LEU A 177 -3.24 14.14 -4.20
C LEU A 177 -1.70 14.14 -4.10
N ALA A 178 -1.00 14.53 -5.15
CA ALA A 178 0.44 14.75 -5.10
C ALA A 178 0.80 15.84 -4.10
N SER A 179 0.04 16.96 -4.09
CA SER A 179 0.25 18.06 -3.14
C SER A 179 0.14 17.64 -1.67
N ASN A 180 -0.71 16.63 -1.36
CA ASN A 180 -0.75 16.10 0.01
C ASN A 180 0.49 15.27 0.35
N ILE A 181 1.06 14.52 -0.60
CA ILE A 181 2.34 13.84 -0.36
C ILE A 181 3.45 14.87 -0.12
N ASP A 182 3.48 15.96 -0.89
CA ASP A 182 4.41 17.08 -0.69
C ASP A 182 4.26 17.70 0.69
N ARG A 183 3.02 17.86 1.15
CA ARG A 183 2.68 18.38 2.47
C ARG A 183 3.14 17.44 3.60
N VAL A 184 2.88 16.14 3.47
CA VAL A 184 3.19 15.14 4.52
C VAL A 184 4.69 14.84 4.58
N PHE A 185 5.39 14.92 3.45
CA PHE A 185 6.82 14.66 3.31
C PHE A 185 7.60 15.86 2.75
N PRO A 186 7.60 17.01 3.48
CA PRO A 186 8.27 18.23 3.03
C PRO A 186 9.79 18.20 3.18
N LYS A 187 10.33 17.23 3.93
CA LYS A 187 11.74 17.11 4.31
C LYS A 187 12.26 15.69 4.08
N PRO A 188 13.59 15.50 4.10
CA PRO A 188 14.20 14.17 4.06
C PRO A 188 13.65 13.25 5.14
N LEU A 189 13.28 12.03 4.75
CA LEU A 189 12.66 11.04 5.61
C LEU A 189 13.69 10.19 6.33
N LYS A 190 13.34 9.77 7.54
CA LYS A 190 14.06 8.79 8.35
C LYS A 190 13.13 7.67 8.77
N VAL A 191 13.56 6.43 8.61
CA VAL A 191 12.81 5.28 9.13
C VAL A 191 13.06 5.15 10.64
N LEU A 192 11.98 5.14 11.41
CA LEU A 192 12.00 4.94 12.86
C LEU A 192 11.75 3.49 13.26
N GLY A 193 11.09 2.71 12.40
CA GLY A 193 10.82 1.31 12.66
C GLY A 193 9.87 0.66 11.62
N TYR A 194 9.68 -0.63 11.81
CA TYR A 194 8.81 -1.44 10.95
C TYR A 194 7.86 -2.29 11.79
N HIS A 195 6.66 -2.48 11.28
CA HIS A 195 5.74 -3.49 11.75
C HIS A 195 5.25 -4.31 10.56
N SER A 196 5.00 -5.60 10.78
CA SER A 196 4.29 -6.46 9.83
C SER A 196 3.07 -7.07 10.53
N GLN A 197 1.92 -6.99 9.88
CA GLN A 197 0.67 -7.54 10.38
C GLN A 197 0.10 -8.50 9.35
N ILE A 198 -0.18 -9.73 9.76
CA ILE A 198 -0.87 -10.70 8.92
C ILE A 198 -2.37 -10.58 9.18
N LEU A 199 -3.10 -10.23 8.14
CA LEU A 199 -4.55 -10.08 8.16
C LEU A 199 -5.20 -11.33 7.55
N PRO A 200 -6.20 -11.95 8.22
CA PRO A 200 -6.90 -13.12 7.70
C PRO A 200 -8.02 -12.71 6.72
N ASN A 201 -7.66 -11.91 5.72
CA ASN A 201 -8.60 -11.40 4.75
C ASN A 201 -7.95 -11.12 3.39
N ASN A 202 -8.81 -10.97 2.37
CA ASN A 202 -8.42 -10.53 1.04
C ASN A 202 -7.89 -9.09 1.09
N TRP A 203 -6.87 -8.79 0.28
CA TRP A 203 -6.22 -7.48 0.25
C TRP A 203 -7.19 -6.31 -0.03
N LYS A 204 -8.24 -6.57 -0.82
CA LYS A 204 -9.26 -5.57 -1.16
C LYS A 204 -10.05 -5.10 0.06
N LEU A 205 -10.31 -5.98 1.02
CA LEU A 205 -11.01 -5.61 2.25
C LEU A 205 -10.23 -4.58 3.07
N TYR A 206 -8.91 -4.71 3.11
CA TYR A 206 -8.08 -3.68 3.77
C TYR A 206 -7.94 -2.41 2.91
N ALA A 207 -7.84 -2.56 1.59
CA ALA A 207 -7.83 -1.42 0.67
C ALA A 207 -9.11 -0.59 0.77
N GLU A 208 -10.28 -1.22 0.86
CA GLU A 208 -11.57 -0.57 1.09
C GLU A 208 -11.63 0.12 2.45
N ASN A 209 -11.23 -0.58 3.52
CA ASN A 209 -11.23 -0.04 4.88
C ASN A 209 -10.48 1.30 4.95
N ASN A 210 -9.32 1.42 4.31
CA ASN A 210 -8.57 2.68 4.28
C ASN A 210 -9.25 3.80 3.47
N LYS A 211 -10.18 3.46 2.58
CA LYS A 211 -10.94 4.42 1.79
C LYS A 211 -12.28 4.78 2.43
N ASP A 212 -12.71 3.99 3.39
CA ASP A 212 -13.94 4.20 4.14
C ASP A 212 -13.70 5.19 5.29
N SER A 213 -13.88 6.47 5.03
CA SER A 213 -13.80 7.51 6.08
C SER A 213 -14.99 7.48 7.04
N TYR A 214 -16.08 6.82 6.66
CA TYR A 214 -17.31 6.72 7.43
C TYR A 214 -17.14 5.89 8.71
N HIS A 215 -16.40 4.78 8.67
CA HIS A 215 -16.21 3.91 9.84
C HIS A 215 -15.34 4.53 10.94
N ALA A 216 -14.44 5.47 10.61
CA ALA A 216 -13.36 5.90 11.51
C ALA A 216 -13.84 6.39 12.90
N SER A 217 -14.99 7.06 12.96
CA SER A 217 -15.62 7.49 14.22
C SER A 217 -16.62 6.49 14.80
N LEU A 218 -16.91 5.41 14.08
CA LEU A 218 -17.89 4.39 14.49
C LEU A 218 -17.23 3.14 15.05
N LEU A 219 -16.18 2.67 14.41
CA LEU A 219 -15.41 1.48 14.80
C LEU A 219 -14.43 1.81 15.93
N HIS A 220 -13.67 2.91 15.79
CA HIS A 220 -12.56 3.22 16.70
C HIS A 220 -13.04 3.96 17.94
N VAL A 221 -13.27 3.21 19.00
CA VAL A 221 -13.66 3.77 20.32
C VAL A 221 -12.70 4.83 20.79
N PHE A 222 -11.40 4.62 20.63
CA PHE A 222 -10.36 5.57 21.03
C PHE A 222 -10.46 6.89 20.26
N HIS A 223 -10.60 6.84 18.95
CA HIS A 223 -10.71 8.02 18.09
C HIS A 223 -11.85 8.94 18.51
N ASN A 224 -13.05 8.39 18.66
CA ASN A 224 -14.24 9.16 18.96
C ASN A 224 -14.25 9.62 20.42
N THR A 225 -13.93 8.74 21.38
CA THR A 225 -13.96 9.05 22.81
C THR A 225 -12.95 10.11 23.19
N PHE A 226 -11.70 10.01 22.70
CA PHE A 226 -10.62 10.92 23.08
C PHE A 226 -10.34 12.05 22.06
N GLY A 227 -11.14 12.14 21.01
CA GLY A 227 -11.13 13.31 20.12
C GLY A 227 -9.99 13.33 19.09
N VAL A 228 -9.47 12.16 18.67
CA VAL A 228 -8.54 12.07 17.53
C VAL A 228 -9.31 12.27 16.22
N VAL A 229 -10.44 11.58 16.07
CA VAL A 229 -11.38 11.74 14.94
C VAL A 229 -12.80 11.64 15.47
N ARG A 230 -13.55 12.74 15.36
CA ARG A 230 -14.97 12.79 15.70
C ARG A 230 -15.82 13.15 14.49
N PRO A 231 -17.10 12.74 14.45
CA PRO A 231 -17.99 13.04 13.32
C PRO A 231 -18.14 14.55 13.04
N ASN A 232 -18.12 15.38 14.08
CA ASN A 232 -18.29 16.84 14.03
C ASN A 232 -17.01 17.62 13.72
N MET A 233 -15.86 16.98 13.56
CA MET A 233 -14.63 17.64 13.13
C MET A 233 -14.69 17.99 11.65
N GLY A 234 -14.19 19.17 11.28
CA GLY A 234 -13.99 19.57 9.89
C GLY A 234 -13.13 18.60 9.11
N GLY A 235 -13.19 18.66 7.80
CA GLY A 235 -12.46 17.79 6.90
C GLY A 235 -13.29 17.31 5.72
N GLY A 236 -12.82 16.32 5.02
CA GLY A 236 -13.51 15.80 3.84
C GLY A 236 -12.79 14.62 3.21
N VAL A 237 -13.26 14.27 2.02
CA VAL A 237 -12.67 13.25 1.14
C VAL A 237 -12.39 13.89 -0.22
N LYS A 238 -11.16 13.74 -0.69
CA LYS A 238 -10.72 14.10 -2.04
C LYS A 238 -10.50 12.82 -2.83
N ILE A 239 -10.90 12.82 -4.07
CA ILE A 239 -10.79 11.66 -4.96
C ILE A 239 -10.16 12.15 -6.26
N SER A 240 -9.20 11.40 -6.81
CA SER A 240 -8.61 11.71 -8.10
C SER A 240 -9.64 11.65 -9.23
N ASP A 241 -9.39 12.30 -10.36
CA ASP A 241 -10.27 12.27 -11.54
C ASP A 241 -10.54 10.86 -12.04
N SER A 242 -9.56 9.96 -11.93
CA SER A 242 -9.75 8.53 -12.22
C SER A 242 -10.72 7.84 -11.26
N GLY A 243 -10.88 8.35 -10.06
CA GLY A 243 -11.60 7.72 -8.97
C GLY A 243 -10.76 6.73 -8.14
N TRP A 244 -9.59 6.33 -8.61
CA TRP A 244 -8.81 5.22 -8.04
C TRP A 244 -8.10 5.56 -6.74
N HIS A 245 -7.70 6.81 -6.59
CA HIS A 245 -6.92 7.32 -5.46
C HIS A 245 -7.77 8.26 -4.62
N HIS A 246 -7.48 8.33 -3.32
CA HIS A 246 -8.22 9.22 -2.43
C HIS A 246 -7.34 9.76 -1.31
N LEU A 247 -7.83 10.84 -0.71
CA LEU A 247 -7.36 11.41 0.55
C LEU A 247 -8.58 11.67 1.45
N SER A 248 -8.60 11.08 2.63
CA SER A 248 -9.50 11.46 3.72
C SER A 248 -8.72 12.28 4.74
N TYR A 249 -9.25 13.44 5.14
CA TYR A 249 -8.56 14.30 6.10
C TYR A 249 -9.50 14.88 7.15
N THR A 250 -8.93 15.17 8.32
CA THR A 250 -9.62 15.79 9.46
C THR A 250 -8.88 17.05 9.87
N GLN A 251 -9.64 18.12 10.11
CA GLN A 251 -9.15 19.40 10.60
C GLN A 251 -9.48 19.59 12.07
N ARG A 252 -8.62 20.29 12.80
CA ARG A 252 -8.77 20.52 14.24
C ARG A 252 -9.99 21.39 14.61
N ALA A 253 -10.47 22.25 13.72
CA ALA A 253 -11.63 23.08 13.98
C ALA A 253 -12.89 22.21 14.15
N SER A 254 -13.53 22.27 15.32
CA SER A 254 -14.82 21.62 15.54
C SER A 254 -15.91 22.40 14.81
N LEU A 255 -16.73 21.71 14.02
CA LEU A 255 -18.09 22.16 13.77
C LEU A 255 -18.80 22.17 15.14
N GLY A 256 -19.62 23.19 15.43
CA GLY A 256 -20.20 23.38 16.77
C GLY A 256 -20.83 22.10 17.34
N ASP A 257 -20.82 21.98 18.67
CA ASP A 257 -21.29 20.78 19.40
C ASP A 257 -22.78 20.42 19.14
N ASP A 258 -23.56 21.34 18.60
CA ASP A 258 -25.01 21.16 18.36
C ASP A 258 -25.34 20.29 17.13
N GLU A 259 -24.38 20.06 16.23
CA GLU A 259 -24.59 19.27 15.00
C GLU A 259 -24.17 17.81 15.10
N ILE A 260 -23.57 17.37 16.21
CA ILE A 260 -23.51 15.95 16.48
C ILE A 260 -24.95 15.53 16.77
N GLY A 261 -25.68 15.22 15.74
CA GLY A 261 -27.01 14.67 15.92
C GLY A 261 -26.91 13.64 17.03
N ARG A 262 -27.80 13.69 18.02
CA ARG A 262 -27.91 12.78 19.17
C ARG A 262 -28.04 11.31 18.73
N GLU A 263 -27.47 10.98 17.60
CA GLU A 263 -27.33 9.63 17.08
C GLU A 263 -26.49 8.83 18.06
N LYS A 264 -27.02 7.69 18.46
CA LYS A 264 -26.41 6.77 19.43
C LYS A 264 -25.13 6.13 18.83
N VAL A 265 -24.06 6.92 18.71
CA VAL A 265 -22.75 6.44 18.27
C VAL A 265 -22.16 5.60 19.40
N ARG A 266 -22.10 4.28 19.19
CA ARG A 266 -21.65 3.33 20.24
C ARG A 266 -20.19 3.47 20.63
N SER A 267 -19.36 4.03 19.74
CA SER A 267 -17.94 4.27 19.98
C SER A 267 -17.66 5.45 20.92
N LEU A 268 -18.61 6.34 21.17
CA LEU A 268 -18.44 7.42 22.12
C LEU A 268 -18.69 6.92 23.55
N LYS A 269 -17.68 7.03 24.41
CA LYS A 269 -17.69 6.60 25.81
C LYS A 269 -17.31 7.76 26.72
N GLU A 270 -18.20 8.71 26.91
CA GLU A 270 -17.97 9.97 27.66
C GLU A 270 -17.48 9.75 29.10
N GLN A 271 -17.80 8.56 29.69
CA GLN A 271 -17.35 8.20 31.01
C GLN A 271 -15.86 7.83 31.08
N TYR A 272 -15.19 7.57 29.95
CA TYR A 272 -13.77 7.21 29.94
C TYR A 272 -12.90 8.46 29.90
N LYS A 273 -11.87 8.47 30.74
CA LYS A 273 -10.82 9.49 30.77
C LYS A 273 -9.46 8.83 30.64
N LEU A 274 -8.57 9.47 29.88
CA LEU A 274 -7.18 9.02 29.84
C LEU A 274 -6.52 9.27 31.19
N LYS A 275 -5.84 8.27 31.73
CA LYS A 275 -5.01 8.41 32.92
C LYS A 275 -3.79 9.30 32.64
N ASP A 276 -3.24 9.19 31.43
CA ASP A 276 -2.12 9.99 30.96
C ASP A 276 -2.53 10.77 29.69
N PRO A 277 -2.87 12.06 29.80
CA PRO A 277 -3.27 12.86 28.66
C PRO A 277 -2.12 13.14 27.68
N ARG A 278 -0.86 12.90 28.07
CA ARG A 278 0.31 13.08 27.18
C ARG A 278 0.25 12.17 25.95
N MET A 279 -0.56 11.10 25.96
CA MET A 279 -0.81 10.29 24.78
C MET A 279 -1.48 11.06 23.64
N MET A 280 -2.14 12.19 23.95
CA MET A 280 -2.82 13.06 22.98
C MET A 280 -2.03 14.32 22.65
N GLU A 281 -0.86 14.50 23.25
CA GLU A 281 0.01 15.64 22.93
C GLU A 281 0.47 15.54 21.48
N HIS A 282 0.41 16.66 20.78
CA HIS A 282 0.85 16.78 19.41
C HIS A 282 1.27 18.21 19.07
N LYS A 283 2.14 18.35 18.08
CA LYS A 283 2.59 19.62 17.53
C LYS A 283 2.03 19.79 16.11
N LEU A 284 1.58 20.99 15.77
CA LEU A 284 1.21 21.34 14.40
C LEU A 284 2.49 21.65 13.61
N GLU A 285 3.08 20.63 12.97
CA GLU A 285 4.39 20.71 12.32
C GLU A 285 4.32 20.94 10.80
N LEU A 286 3.17 20.68 10.16
CA LEU A 286 3.03 20.73 8.71
C LEU A 286 2.44 22.04 8.19
N GLY A 287 2.35 23.07 9.05
CA GLY A 287 1.96 24.43 8.66
C GLY A 287 0.46 24.66 8.47
N ASP A 288 -0.38 23.71 8.86
CA ASP A 288 -1.84 23.79 8.78
C ASP A 288 -2.53 23.15 10.01
N ASN A 289 -3.88 23.07 9.96
CA ASN A 289 -4.70 22.51 11.03
C ASN A 289 -5.16 21.06 10.76
N ILE A 290 -4.61 20.36 9.75
CA ILE A 290 -4.95 18.97 9.46
C ILE A 290 -4.23 18.08 10.46
N THR A 291 -5.02 17.35 11.25
CA THR A 291 -4.51 16.44 12.30
C THR A 291 -4.54 14.97 11.90
N ASN A 292 -5.28 14.64 10.84
CA ASN A 292 -5.37 13.28 10.32
C ASN A 292 -5.47 13.36 8.80
N ALA A 293 -4.64 12.62 8.08
CA ALA A 293 -4.68 12.48 6.64
C ALA A 293 -4.33 11.03 6.26
N ILE A 294 -5.28 10.34 5.66
CA ILE A 294 -5.11 8.98 5.14
C ILE A 294 -5.30 9.04 3.64
N GLN A 295 -4.22 8.87 2.92
CA GLN A 295 -4.21 8.86 1.46
C GLN A 295 -3.91 7.46 0.94
N THR A 296 -4.71 6.97 0.01
CA THR A 296 -4.41 5.72 -0.69
C THR A 296 -4.01 5.99 -2.12
N VAL A 297 -2.96 5.30 -2.55
CA VAL A 297 -2.56 5.19 -3.97
C VAL A 297 -2.84 3.76 -4.40
N PHE A 298 -3.78 3.61 -5.34
CA PHE A 298 -4.12 2.29 -5.89
C PHE A 298 -2.88 1.67 -6.57
N PRO A 299 -2.62 0.36 -6.43
CA PRO A 299 -3.47 -0.58 -5.72
C PRO A 299 -3.14 -0.71 -4.22
N SER A 300 -1.92 -0.41 -3.75
CA SER A 300 -1.41 -1.03 -2.53
C SER A 300 -0.69 -0.11 -1.54
N LEU A 301 -0.67 1.20 -1.77
CA LEU A 301 0.01 2.15 -0.88
C LEU A 301 -0.99 2.96 -0.06
N VAL A 302 -0.70 3.11 1.23
CA VAL A 302 -1.33 4.11 2.10
C VAL A 302 -0.26 5.03 2.66
N VAL A 303 -0.43 6.33 2.47
CA VAL A 303 0.35 7.40 3.12
C VAL A 303 -0.47 7.92 4.29
N GLN A 304 0.11 7.93 5.47
CA GLN A 304 -0.58 8.27 6.70
C GLN A 304 0.09 9.41 7.46
N GLN A 305 -0.73 10.35 7.89
CA GLN A 305 -0.47 11.23 9.02
C GLN A 305 -1.62 11.10 10.02
N ILE A 306 -1.33 10.79 11.28
CA ILE A 306 -2.28 10.87 12.41
C ILE A 306 -1.56 11.59 13.52
N LEU A 307 -1.99 12.81 13.83
CA LEU A 307 -1.25 13.73 14.70
C LEU A 307 0.20 13.87 14.19
N ASN A 308 1.20 13.53 14.99
CA ASN A 308 2.62 13.48 14.56
C ASN A 308 3.08 12.09 14.09
N ALA A 309 2.24 11.07 14.12
CA ALA A 309 2.60 9.77 13.58
C ALA A 309 2.58 9.81 12.04
N LEU A 310 3.74 9.64 11.44
CA LEU A 310 3.93 9.48 10.00
C LEU A 310 4.22 8.02 9.68
N ALA A 311 3.58 7.49 8.67
CA ALA A 311 3.84 6.14 8.20
C ALA A 311 3.47 5.97 6.71
N VAL A 312 4.11 5.00 6.07
CA VAL A 312 3.58 4.39 4.85
C VAL A 312 3.20 2.94 5.15
N ARG A 313 2.12 2.49 4.54
CA ARG A 313 1.64 1.12 4.65
C ARG A 313 1.60 0.49 3.27
N GLN A 314 2.25 -0.64 3.12
CA GLN A 314 2.18 -1.44 1.89
C GLN A 314 1.24 -2.62 2.12
N ILE A 315 0.22 -2.73 1.27
CA ILE A 315 -0.72 -3.84 1.26
C ILE A 315 -0.15 -4.91 0.34
N GLN A 316 0.28 -6.04 0.88
CA GLN A 316 0.84 -7.15 0.11
C GLN A 316 -0.14 -8.33 0.11
N PRO A 317 -0.79 -8.66 -1.00
CA PRO A 317 -1.53 -9.91 -1.13
C PRO A 317 -0.64 -11.12 -0.85
N LYS A 318 -1.15 -12.10 -0.14
CA LYS A 318 -0.46 -13.37 0.15
C LYS A 318 -1.40 -14.56 -0.09
N GLY A 319 -2.36 -14.40 -0.98
CA GLY A 319 -3.40 -15.34 -1.31
C GLY A 319 -4.78 -14.72 -1.26
N VAL A 320 -5.79 -15.51 -1.58
CA VAL A 320 -7.20 -15.05 -1.67
C VAL A 320 -7.72 -14.50 -0.35
N ASP A 321 -7.27 -15.05 0.79
CA ASP A 321 -7.81 -14.76 2.12
C ASP A 321 -6.72 -14.39 3.14
N ARG A 322 -5.57 -13.96 2.64
CA ARG A 322 -4.45 -13.55 3.47
C ARG A 322 -3.77 -12.32 2.88
N THR A 323 -3.52 -11.34 3.72
CA THR A 323 -2.81 -10.11 3.39
C THR A 323 -1.70 -9.87 4.41
N GLU A 324 -0.53 -9.49 3.95
CA GLU A 324 0.50 -8.92 4.81
C GLU A 324 0.49 -7.40 4.66
N LEU A 325 0.34 -6.71 5.79
CA LEU A 325 0.40 -5.27 5.86
C LEU A 325 1.74 -4.85 6.44
N VAL A 326 2.58 -4.24 5.63
CA VAL A 326 3.90 -3.75 6.07
C VAL A 326 3.82 -2.27 6.36
N TRP A 327 4.10 -1.90 7.61
CA TRP A 327 4.19 -0.54 8.09
C TRP A 327 5.64 -0.09 8.14
N THR A 328 5.92 1.07 7.56
CA THR A 328 7.18 1.78 7.77
C THR A 328 6.88 3.06 8.53
N VAL A 329 7.31 3.10 9.79
CA VAL A 329 7.13 4.25 10.70
C VAL A 329 8.21 5.27 10.39
N LEU A 330 7.80 6.53 10.22
CA LEU A 330 8.62 7.60 9.67
C LEU A 330 8.79 8.77 10.65
N GLY A 331 9.89 9.45 10.50
CA GLY A 331 10.17 10.78 11.00
C GLY A 331 10.97 11.55 9.94
N PHE A 332 11.45 12.72 10.29
CA PHE A 332 12.38 13.50 9.49
C PHE A 332 13.82 13.36 10.01
N GLU A 333 14.79 13.59 9.15
CA GLU A 333 16.21 13.53 9.56
C GLU A 333 16.55 14.55 10.64
N ASP A 334 15.89 15.71 10.62
CA ASP A 334 16.07 16.81 11.56
C ASP A 334 15.17 16.74 12.81
N ASP A 335 14.42 15.65 13.01
CA ASP A 335 13.66 15.47 14.25
C ASP A 335 14.58 15.39 15.47
N ASP A 336 14.29 16.20 16.48
CA ASP A 336 14.90 16.05 17.80
C ASP A 336 14.35 14.83 18.56
N ASP A 337 14.88 14.56 19.74
CA ASP A 337 14.49 13.38 20.51
C ASP A 337 13.05 13.50 21.05
N GLU A 338 12.57 14.72 21.36
CA GLU A 338 11.20 14.97 21.78
C GLU A 338 10.22 14.63 20.64
N MET A 339 10.51 15.08 19.41
CA MET A 339 9.67 14.78 18.26
C MET A 339 9.68 13.29 17.91
N LYS A 340 10.82 12.62 17.98
CA LYS A 340 10.92 11.16 17.78
C LYS A 340 10.08 10.39 18.79
N GLU A 341 10.15 10.76 20.08
CA GLU A 341 9.33 10.16 21.13
C GLU A 341 7.83 10.36 20.84
N LEU A 342 7.43 11.57 20.46
CA LEU A 342 6.07 11.92 20.12
C LEU A 342 5.55 11.08 18.94
N ARG A 343 6.34 10.94 17.85
CA ARG A 343 6.01 10.10 16.71
C ARG A 343 5.82 8.64 17.10
N LEU A 344 6.74 8.07 17.86
CA LEU A 344 6.69 6.67 18.28
C LEU A 344 5.51 6.39 19.22
N LYS A 345 5.22 7.31 20.15
CA LYS A 345 4.09 7.22 21.07
C LYS A 345 2.77 7.10 20.30
N VAL A 346 2.53 8.01 19.34
CA VAL A 346 1.30 7.98 18.53
C VAL A 346 1.29 6.78 17.57
N ASN A 347 2.43 6.40 16.97
CA ASN A 347 2.49 5.21 16.13
C ASN A 347 2.18 3.92 16.91
N ASN A 348 2.61 3.81 18.17
CA ASN A 348 2.24 2.67 19.02
C ASN A 348 0.75 2.63 19.34
N LEU A 349 0.09 3.79 19.38
CA LEU A 349 -1.37 3.86 19.58
C LEU A 349 -2.15 3.45 18.32
N VAL A 350 -1.73 3.95 17.14
CA VAL A 350 -2.51 3.80 15.90
C VAL A 350 -2.08 2.60 15.03
N GLY A 351 -0.86 2.12 15.22
CA GLY A 351 -0.27 1.04 14.44
C GLY A 351 -0.76 -0.37 14.84
N PRO A 352 -0.14 -1.42 14.30
CA PRO A 352 -0.55 -2.82 14.53
C PRO A 352 -0.51 -3.28 15.97
N SER A 353 0.38 -2.69 16.80
CA SER A 353 0.46 -2.95 18.24
C SER A 353 -0.55 -2.14 19.06
N GLY A 354 -1.24 -1.20 18.43
CA GLY A 354 -2.21 -0.31 19.05
C GLY A 354 -3.65 -0.72 18.76
N LEU A 355 -4.57 0.13 19.19
CA LEU A 355 -6.01 -0.16 19.11
C LEU A 355 -6.55 -0.04 17.67
N ILE A 356 -6.12 0.98 16.92
CA ILE A 356 -6.78 1.37 15.66
C ILE A 356 -6.60 0.31 14.56
N SER A 357 -5.37 0.02 14.17
CA SER A 357 -5.11 -0.94 13.09
C SER A 357 -5.50 -2.38 13.46
N MET A 358 -5.50 -2.72 14.74
CA MET A 358 -5.97 -4.03 15.20
C MET A 358 -7.49 -4.18 15.00
N GLU A 359 -8.28 -3.14 15.29
CA GLU A 359 -9.73 -3.13 15.07
C GLU A 359 -10.06 -3.32 13.58
N ASP A 360 -9.35 -2.62 12.69
CA ASP A 360 -9.47 -2.77 11.22
C ASP A 360 -9.17 -4.21 10.77
N GLY A 361 -8.09 -4.77 11.28
CA GLY A 361 -7.70 -6.15 10.98
C GLY A 361 -8.76 -7.17 11.42
N CYS A 362 -9.36 -6.97 12.59
CA CYS A 362 -10.43 -7.83 13.11
C CYS A 362 -11.69 -7.75 12.24
N VAL A 363 -12.16 -6.55 11.92
CA VAL A 363 -13.40 -6.38 11.14
C VAL A 363 -13.25 -6.91 9.73
N GLY A 364 -12.10 -6.71 9.08
CA GLY A 364 -11.80 -7.30 7.77
C GLY A 364 -11.86 -8.84 7.80
N GLY A 365 -11.36 -9.46 8.86
CA GLY A 365 -11.47 -10.92 9.09
C GLY A 365 -12.92 -11.39 9.31
N PHE A 366 -13.79 -10.57 9.92
CA PHE A 366 -15.21 -10.88 10.07
C PHE A 366 -15.93 -10.87 8.72
N VAL A 367 -15.66 -9.84 7.89
CA VAL A 367 -16.24 -9.75 6.53
C VAL A 367 -15.77 -10.92 5.68
N GLN A 368 -14.47 -11.26 5.68
CA GLN A 368 -13.94 -12.39 4.92
C GLN A 368 -14.63 -13.72 5.25
N ARG A 369 -14.88 -13.98 6.53
CA ARG A 369 -15.58 -15.22 6.95
C ARG A 369 -17.04 -15.23 6.51
N ALA A 370 -17.72 -14.09 6.61
CA ALA A 370 -19.12 -13.98 6.18
C ALA A 370 -19.25 -14.08 4.65
N ALA A 371 -18.35 -13.45 3.90
CA ALA A 371 -18.34 -13.49 2.43
C ALA A 371 -18.11 -14.92 1.87
N LYS A 372 -17.33 -15.75 2.58
CA LYS A 372 -17.14 -17.16 2.21
C LYS A 372 -18.43 -17.99 2.32
N ALA A 373 -19.34 -17.62 3.22
CA ALA A 373 -20.58 -18.36 3.44
C ALA A 373 -21.60 -18.14 2.31
N ASP A 374 -21.59 -16.96 1.66
CA ASP A 374 -22.47 -16.63 0.53
C ASP A 374 -21.75 -15.78 -0.52
N PRO A 375 -20.96 -16.40 -1.42
CA PRO A 375 -20.23 -15.68 -2.45
C PRO A 375 -21.13 -14.94 -3.46
N ASN A 376 -22.42 -15.30 -3.55
CA ASN A 376 -23.38 -14.69 -4.47
C ASN A 376 -24.06 -13.43 -3.90
N ALA A 377 -23.94 -13.19 -2.61
CA ALA A 377 -24.40 -11.94 -2.02
C ALA A 377 -23.49 -10.76 -2.41
N THR A 378 -23.95 -9.55 -2.12
CA THR A 378 -23.25 -8.31 -2.46
C THR A 378 -23.12 -7.40 -1.25
N THR A 379 -22.06 -6.58 -1.22
CA THR A 379 -22.00 -5.40 -0.36
C THR A 379 -22.99 -4.34 -0.83
N ILE A 380 -23.32 -3.40 0.03
CA ILE A 380 -24.11 -2.20 -0.29
C ILE A 380 -23.36 -0.98 0.21
N MET A 381 -23.07 -0.04 -0.68
CA MET A 381 -22.26 1.16 -0.41
C MET A 381 -22.98 2.44 -0.83
N PRO A 382 -24.13 2.80 -0.19
CA PRO A 382 -24.96 3.91 -0.61
C PRO A 382 -24.58 5.25 0.05
N MET A 383 -23.70 5.25 1.06
CA MET A 383 -23.43 6.46 1.84
C MET A 383 -22.77 7.53 0.95
N GLY A 384 -23.41 8.70 0.90
CA GLY A 384 -22.96 9.82 0.07
C GLY A 384 -23.26 9.65 -1.43
N GLY A 385 -24.23 8.81 -1.82
CA GLY A 385 -24.64 8.63 -3.22
C GLY A 385 -24.30 7.28 -3.83
N ARG A 386 -24.38 7.15 -5.17
CA ARG A 386 -24.14 5.90 -5.89
C ARG A 386 -22.91 5.93 -6.80
N ASN A 387 -22.45 7.12 -7.18
CA ASN A 387 -21.33 7.33 -8.08
C ASN A 387 -20.04 7.70 -7.31
N VAL A 388 -18.94 7.84 -8.05
CA VAL A 388 -17.69 8.41 -7.53
C VAL A 388 -17.79 9.92 -7.70
N GLU A 389 -18.31 10.59 -6.67
CA GLU A 389 -18.39 12.05 -6.65
C GLU A 389 -17.17 12.59 -5.90
N ALA A 390 -16.41 13.48 -6.55
CA ALA A 390 -15.27 14.12 -5.93
C ALA A 390 -15.72 15.01 -4.77
N SER A 391 -14.93 15.03 -3.70
CA SER A 391 -14.93 16.03 -2.62
C SER A 391 -16.31 16.48 -2.14
N GLN A 392 -16.99 15.65 -1.39
CA GLN A 392 -18.31 15.99 -0.82
C GLN A 392 -18.25 16.92 0.42
N GLY A 393 -17.05 17.41 0.80
CA GLY A 393 -16.89 18.23 2.02
C GLY A 393 -17.27 17.50 3.32
N SER A 394 -17.52 16.19 3.25
CA SER A 394 -17.91 15.33 4.37
C SER A 394 -17.06 14.07 4.41
N ARG A 395 -16.86 13.54 5.60
CA ARG A 395 -16.24 12.22 5.80
C ARG A 395 -17.27 11.09 5.93
N VAL A 396 -18.56 11.44 6.00
CA VAL A 396 -19.67 10.48 6.07
C VAL A 396 -20.05 10.11 4.63
N THR A 397 -19.18 9.37 3.96
CA THR A 397 -19.34 8.97 2.56
C THR A 397 -18.53 7.70 2.25
N GLU A 398 -19.03 6.90 1.31
CA GLU A 398 -18.34 5.73 0.73
C GLU A 398 -17.88 6.00 -0.73
N ALA A 399 -17.87 7.26 -1.16
CA ALA A 399 -17.49 7.61 -2.54
C ALA A 399 -16.09 7.10 -2.92
N ALA A 400 -15.12 7.14 -1.99
CA ALA A 400 -13.77 6.63 -2.25
C ALA A 400 -13.72 5.09 -2.32
N VAL A 401 -14.59 4.38 -1.62
CA VAL A 401 -14.74 2.92 -1.73
C VAL A 401 -15.30 2.57 -3.12
N ARG A 402 -16.33 3.30 -3.58
CA ARG A 402 -16.86 3.14 -4.95
C ARG A 402 -15.80 3.46 -5.99
N GLY A 403 -14.95 4.46 -5.76
CA GLY A 403 -13.80 4.77 -6.60
C GLY A 403 -12.78 3.63 -6.70
N PHE A 404 -12.53 2.93 -5.59
CA PHE A 404 -11.69 1.73 -5.60
C PHE A 404 -12.29 0.63 -6.51
N TRP A 405 -13.58 0.38 -6.42
CA TRP A 405 -14.25 -0.61 -7.26
C TRP A 405 -14.32 -0.20 -8.72
N LYS A 406 -14.44 1.09 -9.01
CA LYS A 406 -14.27 1.62 -10.37
C LYS A 406 -12.89 1.24 -10.92
N GLY A 407 -11.83 1.57 -10.19
CA GLY A 407 -10.46 1.25 -10.60
C GLY A 407 -10.21 -0.25 -10.77
N TRP A 408 -10.70 -1.05 -9.83
CA TRP A 408 -10.59 -2.51 -9.91
C TRP A 408 -11.31 -3.05 -11.17
N ARG A 409 -12.55 -2.62 -11.43
CA ARG A 409 -13.32 -3.04 -12.62
C ARG A 409 -12.62 -2.67 -13.92
N GLU A 410 -12.13 -1.43 -14.02
CA GLU A 410 -11.41 -0.93 -15.22
C GLU A 410 -10.14 -1.75 -15.48
N CYS A 411 -9.34 -2.03 -14.45
CA CYS A 411 -8.15 -2.88 -14.59
C CYS A 411 -8.51 -4.32 -14.95
N MET A 412 -9.58 -4.86 -14.36
CA MET A 412 -10.01 -6.24 -14.57
C MET A 412 -10.78 -6.43 -15.86
N GLY A 413 -11.29 -5.36 -16.49
CA GLY A 413 -12.07 -5.39 -17.72
C GLY A 413 -13.51 -5.91 -17.52
N PHE A 414 -14.15 -5.50 -16.41
CA PHE A 414 -15.54 -5.86 -16.05
C PHE A 414 -16.45 -4.64 -16.07
#